data_6c7e13a940b0e2808475d048d0986472
#
_entry.id   6c7e13a940b0e2808475d048d0986472
#
_cell.length_a   1.000
_cell.length_b   1.000
_cell.length_c   1.000
_cell.angle_alpha   90.00
_cell.angle_beta   90.00
_cell.angle_gamma   90.00
#
_symmetry.space_group_name_H-M   'P 1'
#
loop_
_entity.id
_entity.type
_entity.pdbx_description
1 polymer ?
#
loop_
_entity_poly.entity_id
_entity_poly.type
_entity_poly.pdbx_seq_one_letter_code
_entity_poly.pdbx_strand_id
1 'polypeptide(L)'
;MAGVMIAAPGSGSGKTMVTCGLLTLLKRKGYNPAAFKCGPDYIDGLFHRRVLGVENGNLDSFFETGTHMRQKLSRSMERHFVVAEGVMGYFDGLGGVSVQGSSFEIGSILGLPAILVVDGRGASLSLMALIQGFLEYDAMLEGKGEEKTHDKTDCDAECAAGMQYEECRKRRWKENEENYREKKSHTSNGLHGCVCGNTDCHESKGKKNNNIRGIFFNRMSPMIYNRIKPMVEELFRIPVIGYLPELNFLHVGSRHLGLVLPDEIDGIREQLEQLADRMDENLEWEPLLKIAAEAGGRDREVPVREEAGAGQQTGNVAGIKPGNKLGNEPGNILHFRLGIARDEAFCFYYEDNLRAMEQAGARLVYFSLLHQEKLPDGLDGLILGGGYPENHGEALAANRTMRDSVAAAAATGMPILAECGGYLYLLDSLEGADGTVYPMAGVLKGHGYRAGKTGRFGYITLGPNRCLPYLREGEEIKGHEFHYWDCDCGEDEFCMTAAKPKGGRSWPCMRTAKQVMAGFPHLYYPSCPGLVRRFAGQCVEYGQRHDRKHDRQERNGQEHDGEEHEL
;
A
#
# COMPACT_ATOMS: atom_id res chain seq x y z
N MET A 1 10.46 20.61 8.68
CA MET A 1 9.99 19.34 8.09
C MET A 1 10.84 18.22 8.65
N ALA A 2 10.25 17.16 9.18
CA ALA A 2 11.01 16.04 9.72
C ALA A 2 10.31 14.73 9.37
N GLY A 3 11.08 13.73 8.98
CA GLY A 3 10.53 12.43 8.68
C GLY A 3 11.58 11.35 8.48
N VAL A 4 11.19 10.11 8.75
CA VAL A 4 12.05 8.93 8.60
C VAL A 4 11.26 7.77 8.00
N MET A 5 11.98 6.87 7.34
CA MET A 5 11.45 5.57 6.94
C MET A 5 12.00 4.49 7.88
N ILE A 6 11.15 3.64 8.39
CA ILE A 6 11.53 2.44 9.14
C ILE A 6 11.56 1.26 8.16
N ALA A 7 12.75 0.79 7.84
CA ALA A 7 12.97 -0.30 6.89
C ALA A 7 13.65 -1.49 7.57
N ALA A 8 13.70 -2.65 6.94
CA ALA A 8 14.37 -3.83 7.49
C ALA A 8 14.85 -4.77 6.38
N PRO A 9 15.76 -5.71 6.67
CA PRO A 9 16.22 -6.72 5.73
C PRO A 9 15.11 -7.65 5.22
N GLY A 10 14.06 -7.86 6.00
CA GLY A 10 12.95 -8.75 5.62
C GLY A 10 11.73 -8.61 6.53
N SER A 11 10.70 -9.39 6.21
CA SER A 11 9.52 -9.52 7.06
C SER A 11 9.89 -10.16 8.41
N GLY A 12 9.16 -9.83 9.48
CA GLY A 12 9.41 -10.38 10.82
C GLY A 12 10.59 -9.74 11.58
N SER A 13 11.31 -8.78 11.00
CA SER A 13 12.41 -8.07 11.69
C SER A 13 11.95 -7.09 12.76
N GLY A 14 10.64 -6.81 12.86
CA GLY A 14 10.04 -5.94 13.89
C GLY A 14 9.80 -4.50 13.47
N LYS A 15 9.71 -4.20 12.15
CA LYS A 15 9.40 -2.85 11.62
C LYS A 15 8.18 -2.25 12.29
N THR A 16 7.06 -2.95 12.26
CA THR A 16 5.78 -2.45 12.79
C THR A 16 5.85 -2.16 14.29
N MET A 17 6.53 -3.04 15.05
CA MET A 17 6.74 -2.82 16.48
C MET A 17 7.58 -1.55 16.73
N VAL A 18 8.69 -1.38 16.01
CA VAL A 18 9.55 -0.18 16.12
C VAL A 18 8.78 1.07 15.67
N THR A 19 7.98 0.98 14.62
CA THR A 19 7.13 2.09 14.14
C THR A 19 6.11 2.50 15.19
N CYS A 20 5.37 1.54 15.77
CA CYS A 20 4.36 1.83 16.79
C CYS A 20 4.98 2.42 18.06
N GLY A 21 6.10 1.85 18.53
CA GLY A 21 6.85 2.39 19.67
C GLY A 21 7.34 3.82 19.42
N LEU A 22 7.89 4.09 18.24
CA LEU A 22 8.35 5.42 17.86
C LEU A 22 7.20 6.44 17.76
N LEU A 23 6.07 6.05 17.16
CA LEU A 23 4.89 6.92 17.07
C LEU A 23 4.32 7.26 18.45
N THR A 24 4.21 6.26 19.35
CA THR A 24 3.78 6.47 20.73
C THR A 24 4.73 7.41 21.46
N LEU A 25 6.02 7.18 21.33
CA LEU A 25 7.06 7.98 22.00
C LEU A 25 7.12 9.42 21.48
N LEU A 26 6.98 9.63 20.16
CA LEU A 26 6.88 10.96 19.56
C LEU A 26 5.69 11.76 20.13
N LYS A 27 4.51 11.12 20.26
CA LYS A 27 3.33 11.75 20.90
C LYS A 27 3.61 12.15 22.35
N ARG A 28 4.20 11.26 23.15
CA ARG A 28 4.57 11.53 24.55
C ARG A 28 5.54 12.71 24.68
N LYS A 29 6.44 12.87 23.72
CA LYS A 29 7.40 13.99 23.69
C LYS A 29 6.82 15.28 23.08
N GLY A 30 5.52 15.31 22.81
CA GLY A 30 4.81 16.51 22.32
C GLY A 30 4.94 16.77 20.81
N TYR A 31 5.49 15.82 20.04
CA TYR A 31 5.43 15.88 18.59
C TYR A 31 4.04 15.51 18.09
N ASN A 32 3.70 15.98 16.90
CA ASN A 32 2.49 15.59 16.18
C ASN A 32 2.87 14.59 15.07
N PRO A 33 2.90 13.26 15.33
CA PRO A 33 3.32 12.31 14.33
C PRO A 33 2.22 12.00 13.31
N ALA A 34 2.63 11.65 12.06
CA ALA A 34 1.81 10.98 11.08
C ALA A 34 2.51 9.71 10.59
N ALA A 35 1.72 8.66 10.33
CA ALA A 35 2.20 7.37 9.90
C ALA A 35 1.90 7.15 8.41
N PHE A 36 2.87 6.71 7.63
CA PHE A 36 2.65 6.24 6.27
C PHE A 36 3.10 4.79 6.13
N LYS A 37 2.32 3.99 5.42
CA LYS A 37 2.71 2.63 5.08
C LYS A 37 3.15 2.56 3.63
N CYS A 38 4.35 2.01 3.37
CA CYS A 38 4.77 1.70 2.01
C CYS A 38 3.97 0.49 1.49
N GLY A 39 3.50 0.60 0.24
CA GLY A 39 2.72 -0.45 -0.39
C GLY A 39 1.23 -0.49 -0.01
N PRO A 40 0.51 -1.56 -0.43
CA PRO A 40 -0.95 -1.63 -0.41
C PRO A 40 -1.51 -2.22 0.90
N ASP A 41 -0.83 -2.04 2.03
CA ASP A 41 -1.25 -2.55 3.33
C ASP A 41 -2.26 -1.61 4.00
N TYR A 42 -3.43 -2.14 4.36
CA TYR A 42 -4.49 -1.40 5.04
C TYR A 42 -4.45 -1.56 6.55
N ILE A 43 -3.95 -2.70 7.03
CA ILE A 43 -4.11 -3.13 8.43
C ILE A 43 -3.24 -2.29 9.35
N ASP A 44 -1.98 -2.06 8.96
CA ASP A 44 -1.07 -1.23 9.74
C ASP A 44 -1.58 0.22 9.84
N GLY A 45 -2.10 0.77 8.72
CA GLY A 45 -2.73 2.09 8.72
C GLY A 45 -3.95 2.19 9.63
N LEU A 46 -4.79 1.16 9.63
CA LEU A 46 -5.95 1.07 10.53
C LEU A 46 -5.51 1.02 11.99
N PHE A 47 -4.47 0.23 12.30
CA PHE A 47 -3.88 0.13 13.63
C PHE A 47 -3.36 1.49 14.11
N HIS A 48 -2.58 2.19 13.30
CA HIS A 48 -2.04 3.52 13.63
C HIS A 48 -3.17 4.52 13.93
N ARG A 49 -4.27 4.50 13.18
CA ARG A 49 -5.41 5.39 13.41
C ARG A 49 -6.19 5.04 14.66
N ARG A 50 -6.64 3.78 14.81
CA ARG A 50 -7.54 3.35 15.88
C ARG A 50 -6.85 3.30 17.25
N VAL A 51 -5.61 2.77 17.29
CA VAL A 51 -4.88 2.58 18.55
C VAL A 51 -4.11 3.83 18.93
N LEU A 52 -3.34 4.38 17.99
CA LEU A 52 -2.45 5.50 18.26
C LEU A 52 -3.10 6.87 18.01
N GLY A 53 -4.23 6.92 17.28
CA GLY A 53 -4.90 8.18 16.95
C GLY A 53 -4.02 9.13 16.15
N VAL A 54 -3.21 8.59 15.22
CA VAL A 54 -2.35 9.37 14.32
C VAL A 54 -2.91 9.43 12.92
N GLU A 55 -2.66 10.53 12.20
CA GLU A 55 -2.96 10.61 10.76
C GLU A 55 -2.17 9.54 10.03
N ASN A 56 -2.81 8.88 9.05
CA ASN A 56 -2.18 7.82 8.29
C ASN A 56 -2.48 7.89 6.79
N GLY A 57 -1.66 7.19 6.00
CA GLY A 57 -1.82 7.04 4.56
C GLY A 57 -0.90 5.98 3.98
N ASN A 58 -1.01 5.74 2.68
CA ASN A 58 -0.12 4.85 1.95
C ASN A 58 0.82 5.64 1.04
N LEU A 59 2.02 5.11 0.82
CA LEU A 59 3.00 5.56 -0.15
C LEU A 59 3.29 4.38 -1.08
N ASP A 60 2.91 4.50 -2.35
CA ASP A 60 2.94 3.35 -3.25
C ASP A 60 3.30 3.77 -4.67
N SER A 61 4.52 3.44 -5.12
CA SER A 61 5.01 3.80 -6.45
C SER A 61 4.36 3.01 -7.59
N PHE A 62 3.65 1.92 -7.30
CA PHE A 62 2.82 1.25 -8.29
C PHE A 62 1.51 2.02 -8.54
N PHE A 63 0.87 2.49 -7.49
CA PHE A 63 -0.40 3.21 -7.58
C PHE A 63 -0.23 4.67 -7.99
N GLU A 64 0.79 5.33 -7.48
CA GLU A 64 0.99 6.78 -7.56
C GLU A 64 2.23 7.17 -8.35
N THR A 65 2.20 8.36 -8.94
CA THR A 65 3.42 8.96 -9.49
C THR A 65 4.32 9.51 -8.39
N GLY A 66 5.62 9.54 -8.62
CA GLY A 66 6.58 10.11 -7.66
C GLY A 66 6.25 11.56 -7.30
N THR A 67 5.73 12.35 -8.23
CA THR A 67 5.29 13.74 -7.98
C THR A 67 4.11 13.78 -7.00
N HIS A 68 3.13 12.92 -7.17
CA HIS A 68 1.96 12.84 -6.27
C HIS A 68 2.38 12.42 -4.86
N MET A 69 3.21 11.38 -4.73
CA MET A 69 3.74 10.95 -3.44
C MET A 69 4.54 12.06 -2.74
N ARG A 70 5.41 12.80 -3.47
CA ARG A 70 6.15 13.94 -2.91
C ARG A 70 5.23 15.04 -2.40
N GLN A 71 4.20 15.41 -3.15
CA GLN A 71 3.22 16.41 -2.73
C GLN A 71 2.44 15.97 -1.48
N LYS A 72 2.02 14.71 -1.43
CA LYS A 72 1.32 14.13 -0.26
C LYS A 72 2.20 14.18 0.98
N LEU A 73 3.44 13.71 0.87
CA LEU A 73 4.41 13.70 1.97
C LEU A 73 4.75 15.11 2.44
N SER A 74 5.03 16.04 1.52
CA SER A 74 5.38 17.44 1.84
C SER A 74 4.26 18.13 2.63
N ARG A 75 2.99 17.97 2.20
CA ARG A 75 1.84 18.53 2.92
C ARG A 75 1.71 17.96 4.34
N SER A 76 1.95 16.66 4.51
CA SER A 76 1.93 16.06 5.84
C SER A 76 3.08 16.57 6.70
N MET A 77 4.30 16.70 6.16
CA MET A 77 5.48 17.19 6.86
C MET A 77 5.41 18.67 7.30
N GLU A 78 4.48 19.47 6.75
CA GLU A 78 4.22 20.84 7.22
C GLU A 78 3.64 20.88 8.63
N ARG A 79 2.96 19.81 9.05
CA ARG A 79 2.21 19.74 10.31
C ARG A 79 2.63 18.60 11.22
N HIS A 80 3.33 17.61 10.67
CA HIS A 80 3.60 16.35 11.34
C HIS A 80 5.07 15.96 11.26
N PHE A 81 5.52 15.21 12.28
CA PHE A 81 6.70 14.37 12.16
C PHE A 81 6.29 13.07 11.45
N VAL A 82 6.79 12.86 10.24
CA VAL A 82 6.39 11.71 9.43
C VAL A 82 7.22 10.48 9.74
N VAL A 83 6.55 9.36 10.01
CA VAL A 83 7.16 8.03 10.10
C VAL A 83 6.56 7.16 8.99
N ALA A 84 7.38 6.79 8.00
CA ALA A 84 6.98 5.86 6.95
C ALA A 84 7.45 4.45 7.30
N GLU A 85 6.55 3.48 7.33
CA GLU A 85 6.88 2.08 7.54
C GLU A 85 7.05 1.35 6.22
N GLY A 86 8.23 0.75 6.01
CA GLY A 86 8.54 -0.04 4.83
C GLY A 86 7.75 -1.35 4.75
N VAL A 87 7.60 -1.86 3.53
CA VAL A 87 6.97 -3.15 3.24
C VAL A 87 8.04 -4.22 3.02
N MET A 88 7.78 -5.46 3.45
CA MET A 88 8.69 -6.62 3.26
C MET A 88 10.17 -6.30 3.62
N GLY A 89 11.14 -6.74 2.82
CA GLY A 89 12.52 -6.28 2.89
C GLY A 89 12.73 -4.96 2.14
N TYR A 90 13.77 -4.23 2.52
CA TYR A 90 14.07 -2.89 2.01
C TYR A 90 14.14 -2.82 0.48
N PHE A 91 14.71 -3.85 -0.15
CA PHE A 91 14.84 -3.97 -1.61
C PHE A 91 13.76 -4.83 -2.27
N ASP A 92 12.87 -5.45 -1.48
CA ASP A 92 11.84 -6.35 -2.00
C ASP A 92 10.69 -5.54 -2.61
N GLY A 93 10.56 -5.62 -3.92
CA GLY A 93 9.48 -4.98 -4.67
C GLY A 93 8.69 -5.98 -5.50
N LEU A 94 8.21 -5.55 -6.67
CA LEU A 94 7.31 -6.32 -7.52
C LEU A 94 7.86 -7.72 -7.86
N GLY A 95 7.09 -8.74 -7.47
CA GLY A 95 7.42 -10.14 -7.71
C GLY A 95 8.58 -10.68 -6.88
N GLY A 96 9.11 -9.92 -5.90
CA GLY A 96 10.25 -10.32 -5.05
C GLY A 96 11.61 -10.33 -5.76
N VAL A 97 11.67 -9.90 -7.01
CA VAL A 97 12.89 -9.90 -7.86
C VAL A 97 13.19 -8.55 -8.50
N SER A 98 12.48 -7.52 -8.10
CA SER A 98 12.61 -6.15 -8.60
C SER A 98 12.59 -5.18 -7.43
N VAL A 99 13.32 -4.08 -7.52
CA VAL A 99 13.25 -2.99 -6.54
C VAL A 99 12.05 -2.07 -6.77
N GLN A 100 11.35 -2.21 -7.89
CA GLN A 100 10.15 -1.41 -8.19
C GLN A 100 9.04 -1.73 -7.18
N GLY A 101 8.45 -0.72 -6.56
CA GLY A 101 7.46 -0.86 -5.49
C GLY A 101 8.08 -1.16 -4.11
N SER A 102 9.41 -1.21 -3.99
CA SER A 102 10.09 -1.47 -2.72
C SER A 102 10.19 -0.23 -1.84
N SER A 103 10.49 -0.44 -0.55
CA SER A 103 10.81 0.63 0.38
C SER A 103 12.03 1.45 -0.08
N PHE A 104 13.01 0.83 -0.73
CA PHE A 104 14.15 1.50 -1.32
C PHE A 104 13.74 2.49 -2.42
N GLU A 105 12.93 2.06 -3.38
CA GLU A 105 12.46 2.92 -4.46
C GLU A 105 11.65 4.10 -3.92
N ILE A 106 10.68 3.83 -3.04
CA ILE A 106 9.82 4.86 -2.42
C ILE A 106 10.68 5.87 -1.63
N GLY A 107 11.60 5.39 -0.80
CA GLY A 107 12.54 6.24 -0.06
C GLY A 107 13.40 7.10 -0.96
N SER A 108 13.86 6.55 -2.09
CA SER A 108 14.67 7.26 -3.09
C SER A 108 13.87 8.34 -3.83
N ILE A 109 12.65 8.02 -4.27
CA ILE A 109 11.73 8.97 -4.91
C ILE A 109 11.43 10.15 -3.97
N LEU A 110 11.24 9.88 -2.68
CA LEU A 110 10.83 10.89 -1.70
C LEU A 110 11.99 11.64 -1.04
N GLY A 111 13.23 11.18 -1.21
CA GLY A 111 14.38 11.69 -0.45
C GLY A 111 14.23 11.47 1.06
N LEU A 112 13.54 10.40 1.46
CA LEU A 112 13.23 10.12 2.85
C LEU A 112 14.36 9.26 3.46
N PRO A 113 15.04 9.72 4.52
CA PRO A 113 16.10 8.94 5.16
C PRO A 113 15.53 7.69 5.82
N ALA A 114 16.21 6.56 5.64
CA ALA A 114 15.80 5.26 6.18
C ALA A 114 16.62 4.88 7.42
N ILE A 115 15.93 4.33 8.41
CA ILE A 115 16.50 3.64 9.56
C ILE A 115 16.33 2.15 9.31
N LEU A 116 17.43 1.41 9.21
CA LEU A 116 17.40 -0.03 8.99
C LEU A 116 17.25 -0.75 10.34
N VAL A 117 16.12 -1.40 10.54
CA VAL A 117 15.84 -2.24 11.72
C VAL A 117 16.43 -3.62 11.49
N VAL A 118 17.43 -3.98 12.25
CA VAL A 118 18.16 -5.24 12.14
C VAL A 118 17.82 -6.15 13.31
N ASP A 119 17.36 -7.36 13.00
CA ASP A 119 17.08 -8.40 14.01
C ASP A 119 18.39 -8.94 14.60
N GLY A 120 18.58 -8.79 15.89
CA GLY A 120 19.78 -9.23 16.60
C GLY A 120 19.71 -10.67 17.16
N ARG A 121 18.60 -11.39 16.97
CA ARG A 121 18.47 -12.75 17.49
C ARG A 121 19.45 -13.73 16.86
N GLY A 122 20.18 -14.44 17.71
CA GLY A 122 21.11 -15.50 17.27
C GLY A 122 22.28 -15.01 16.41
N ALA A 123 22.52 -13.69 16.33
CA ALA A 123 23.59 -13.12 15.54
C ALA A 123 24.42 -12.09 16.35
N SER A 124 25.67 -11.96 16.01
CA SER A 124 26.60 -10.98 16.60
C SER A 124 27.46 -10.36 15.48
N LEU A 125 28.70 -10.78 15.32
CA LEU A 125 29.59 -10.24 14.30
C LEU A 125 29.06 -10.40 12.86
N SER A 126 28.28 -11.43 12.58
CA SER A 126 27.64 -11.65 11.26
C SER A 126 26.70 -10.51 10.85
N LEU A 127 26.21 -9.72 11.82
CA LEU A 127 25.41 -8.54 11.54
C LEU A 127 26.19 -7.48 10.74
N MET A 128 27.52 -7.44 10.87
CA MET A 128 28.38 -6.54 10.11
C MET A 128 28.29 -6.82 8.61
N ALA A 129 28.34 -8.09 8.21
CA ALA A 129 28.21 -8.49 6.81
C ALA A 129 26.81 -8.18 6.25
N LEU A 130 25.75 -8.39 7.05
CA LEU A 130 24.39 -8.03 6.68
C LEU A 130 24.26 -6.53 6.44
N ILE A 131 24.70 -5.71 7.39
CA ILE A 131 24.64 -4.25 7.30
C ILE A 131 25.43 -3.76 6.10
N GLN A 132 26.66 -4.24 5.90
CA GLN A 132 27.48 -3.89 4.75
C GLN A 132 26.76 -4.20 3.44
N GLY A 133 26.16 -5.38 3.30
CA GLY A 133 25.41 -5.74 2.12
C GLY A 133 24.28 -4.76 1.82
N PHE A 134 23.52 -4.33 2.83
CA PHE A 134 22.45 -3.35 2.65
C PHE A 134 22.96 -1.95 2.32
N LEU A 135 24.14 -1.58 2.76
CA LEU A 135 24.73 -0.26 2.49
C LEU A 135 25.39 -0.17 1.10
N GLU A 136 25.75 -1.30 0.50
CA GLU A 136 26.50 -1.34 -0.75
C GLU A 136 25.69 -1.88 -1.94
N TYR A 137 24.55 -2.55 -1.69
CA TYR A 137 23.79 -3.25 -2.73
C TYR A 137 23.19 -2.32 -3.80
N ASP A 138 22.88 -1.08 -3.48
CA ASP A 138 22.39 -0.09 -4.44
C ASP A 138 23.43 0.23 -5.54
N ALA A 139 24.71 0.32 -5.17
CA ALA A 139 25.80 0.50 -6.14
C ALA A 139 25.91 -0.67 -7.13
N MET A 140 25.60 -1.89 -6.67
CA MET A 140 25.56 -3.08 -7.54
C MET A 140 24.36 -3.07 -8.50
N LEU A 141 23.24 -2.44 -8.11
CA LEU A 141 22.05 -2.30 -8.97
C LEU A 141 22.32 -1.30 -10.11
N GLU A 142 23.07 -0.24 -9.84
CA GLU A 142 23.42 0.77 -10.84
C GLU A 142 24.44 0.25 -11.87
N GLY A 143 25.43 -0.52 -11.44
CA GLY A 143 26.43 -1.14 -12.33
C GLY A 143 25.83 -2.11 -13.35
N LYS A 144 24.64 -2.67 -13.10
CA LYS A 144 23.90 -3.47 -14.09
C LYS A 144 23.12 -2.63 -15.11
N GLY A 145 23.03 -1.31 -14.92
CA GLY A 145 22.32 -0.40 -15.82
C GLY A 145 23.15 0.05 -17.04
N GLU A 146 24.46 -0.21 -17.05
CA GLU A 146 25.36 0.04 -18.18
C GLU A 146 25.72 -1.22 -18.97
N GLU A 147 25.04 -2.35 -18.77
CA GLU A 147 25.02 -3.36 -19.82
C GLU A 147 24.39 -2.69 -21.05
N LYS A 148 25.26 -2.13 -21.91
CA LYS A 148 24.94 -1.81 -23.29
C LYS A 148 24.06 -2.95 -23.77
N THR A 149 22.87 -2.62 -24.26
CA THR A 149 22.11 -3.51 -25.13
C THR A 149 23.06 -3.92 -26.23
N HIS A 150 23.84 -4.98 -26.03
CA HIS A 150 24.49 -5.65 -27.11
C HIS A 150 23.36 -6.13 -28.00
N ASP A 151 23.29 -5.48 -29.13
CA ASP A 151 22.36 -5.75 -30.21
C ASP A 151 22.29 -7.27 -30.38
N LYS A 152 21.10 -7.83 -30.47
CA LYS A 152 20.89 -9.25 -30.77
C LYS A 152 21.63 -9.67 -32.05
N THR A 153 22.01 -8.72 -32.88
CA THR A 153 22.80 -8.91 -34.09
C THR A 153 24.22 -9.45 -33.88
N ASP A 154 24.86 -9.20 -32.71
CA ASP A 154 26.21 -9.75 -32.44
C ASP A 154 26.18 -11.23 -32.00
N CYS A 155 25.11 -11.68 -31.34
CA CYS A 155 24.92 -13.09 -31.00
C CYS A 155 24.60 -13.94 -32.24
N ASP A 156 23.85 -13.39 -33.20
CA ASP A 156 23.47 -14.09 -34.43
C ASP A 156 24.67 -14.24 -35.39
N ALA A 157 25.68 -13.38 -35.33
CA ALA A 157 26.90 -13.49 -36.12
C ALA A 157 27.84 -14.60 -35.61
N GLU A 158 27.94 -14.82 -34.31
CA GLU A 158 28.77 -15.88 -33.73
C GLU A 158 28.09 -17.27 -33.81
N CYS A 159 26.76 -17.31 -33.66
CA CYS A 159 26.00 -18.54 -33.91
C CYS A 159 25.96 -18.94 -35.38
N ALA A 160 26.02 -17.99 -36.32
CA ALA A 160 26.16 -18.25 -37.76
C ALA A 160 27.55 -18.87 -38.12
N ALA A 161 28.56 -18.75 -37.26
CA ALA A 161 29.89 -19.35 -37.41
C ALA A 161 30.00 -20.78 -36.86
N GLY A 162 28.90 -21.43 -36.44
CA GLY A 162 28.86 -22.84 -36.07
C GLY A 162 29.40 -23.21 -34.68
N MET A 163 29.57 -22.24 -33.80
CA MET A 163 30.04 -22.48 -32.43
C MET A 163 28.87 -22.94 -31.52
N GLN A 164 29.09 -24.03 -30.75
CA GLN A 164 28.06 -24.54 -29.85
C GLN A 164 27.82 -23.56 -28.67
N TYR A 165 26.57 -23.39 -28.26
CA TYR A 165 26.13 -22.50 -27.17
C TYR A 165 26.92 -22.69 -25.86
N GLU A 166 27.37 -23.91 -25.55
CA GLU A 166 28.20 -24.20 -24.36
C GLU A 166 29.61 -23.62 -24.44
N GLU A 167 30.20 -23.52 -25.65
CA GLU A 167 31.52 -22.93 -25.83
C GLU A 167 31.49 -21.41 -25.70
N CYS A 168 30.48 -20.75 -26.25
CA CYS A 168 30.25 -19.32 -26.05
C CYS A 168 30.06 -18.97 -24.57
N ARG A 169 29.34 -19.82 -23.81
CA ARG A 169 29.14 -19.66 -22.37
C ARG A 169 30.42 -19.84 -21.56
N LYS A 170 31.26 -20.79 -21.92
CA LYS A 170 32.56 -21.03 -21.26
C LYS A 170 33.58 -19.92 -21.55
N ARG A 171 33.58 -19.36 -22.77
CA ARG A 171 34.44 -18.26 -23.15
C ARG A 171 34.05 -16.97 -22.38
N ARG A 172 32.79 -16.65 -22.34
CA ARG A 172 32.25 -15.52 -21.60
C ARG A 172 32.48 -15.59 -20.08
N TRP A 173 32.47 -16.83 -19.53
CA TRP A 173 32.79 -17.04 -18.12
C TRP A 173 34.28 -16.78 -17.83
N LYS A 174 35.18 -17.18 -18.73
CA LYS A 174 36.61 -16.89 -18.62
C LYS A 174 36.93 -15.40 -18.75
N GLU A 175 36.35 -14.72 -19.70
CA GLU A 175 36.52 -13.26 -19.88
C GLU A 175 36.02 -12.46 -18.66
N ASN A 176 34.91 -12.85 -18.06
CA ASN A 176 34.43 -12.24 -16.83
C ASN A 176 35.35 -12.54 -15.63
N GLU A 177 35.94 -13.74 -15.56
CA GLU A 177 36.88 -14.09 -14.50
C GLU A 177 38.22 -13.35 -14.65
N GLU A 178 38.71 -13.16 -15.87
CA GLU A 178 39.92 -12.38 -16.17
C GLU A 178 39.69 -10.86 -15.86
N ASN A 179 38.60 -10.30 -16.27
CA ASN A 179 38.21 -8.94 -15.91
C ASN A 179 38.03 -8.71 -14.40
N TYR A 180 37.56 -9.72 -13.67
CA TYR A 180 37.48 -9.69 -12.21
C TYR A 180 38.87 -9.77 -11.56
N ARG A 181 39.78 -10.55 -12.13
CA ARG A 181 41.18 -10.66 -11.65
C ARG A 181 41.97 -9.38 -11.95
N GLU A 182 41.80 -8.77 -13.12
CA GLU A 182 42.43 -7.46 -13.44
C GLU A 182 41.96 -6.33 -12.51
N LYS A 183 40.67 -6.23 -12.24
CA LYS A 183 40.13 -5.27 -11.28
C LYS A 183 40.66 -5.51 -9.86
N LYS A 184 40.92 -6.76 -9.47
CA LYS A 184 41.47 -7.11 -8.16
C LYS A 184 42.98 -6.85 -8.05
N SER A 185 43.74 -6.92 -9.15
CA SER A 185 45.17 -6.60 -9.16
C SER A 185 45.47 -5.12 -9.03
N HIS A 186 44.53 -4.25 -9.43
CA HIS A 186 44.65 -2.80 -9.22
C HIS A 186 44.28 -2.33 -7.82
N THR A 187 43.62 -3.15 -7.00
CA THR A 187 43.24 -2.82 -5.61
C THR A 187 44.18 -3.36 -4.54
N SER A 188 45.15 -4.21 -4.89
CA SER A 188 46.05 -4.86 -3.92
C SER A 188 47.44 -4.21 -3.74
N ASN A 189 47.74 -3.10 -4.43
CA ASN A 189 48.99 -2.33 -4.24
C ASN A 189 48.72 -0.99 -3.57
N GLY A 190 48.51 -0.99 -2.25
CA GLY A 190 48.25 0.25 -1.50
C GLY A 190 48.45 0.18 0.00
N LEU A 191 49.41 -0.65 0.46
CA LEU A 191 49.89 -0.59 1.84
C LEU A 191 51.42 -0.36 1.86
N HIS A 192 51.83 0.79 1.36
CA HIS A 192 53.10 1.41 1.76
C HIS A 192 52.95 2.92 1.73
N GLY A 193 53.29 3.54 2.87
CA GLY A 193 53.17 4.96 3.12
C GLY A 193 53.84 5.81 2.04
N CYS A 194 53.10 6.73 1.47
CA CYS A 194 53.65 7.84 0.71
C CYS A 194 53.55 9.10 1.57
N VAL A 195 54.69 9.53 2.03
CA VAL A 195 54.90 10.88 2.61
C VAL A 195 55.11 11.81 1.43
N CYS A 196 54.09 12.45 0.94
CA CYS A 196 54.18 13.63 0.12
C CYS A 196 53.03 14.56 0.44
N GLY A 197 53.39 15.69 1.05
CA GLY A 197 52.47 16.79 1.26
C GLY A 197 52.08 17.39 -0.09
N ASN A 198 50.86 17.11 -0.49
CA ASN A 198 50.07 17.98 -1.36
C ASN A 198 48.61 17.66 -1.13
N THR A 199 47.90 18.63 -0.59
CA THR A 199 46.47 18.67 -0.37
C THR A 199 45.78 18.81 -1.72
N ASP A 200 45.42 17.69 -2.34
CA ASP A 200 44.34 17.61 -3.36
C ASP A 200 44.18 16.15 -3.85
N CYS A 201 44.01 15.21 -2.91
CA CYS A 201 43.37 13.94 -3.26
C CYS A 201 41.87 14.19 -3.33
N HIS A 202 41.35 14.43 -4.54
CA HIS A 202 39.92 14.38 -4.81
C HIS A 202 39.40 13.02 -4.38
N GLU A 203 38.79 12.98 -3.19
CA GLU A 203 37.85 11.94 -2.86
C GLU A 203 36.80 11.88 -3.98
N SER A 204 36.87 10.89 -4.83
CA SER A 204 35.75 10.52 -5.66
C SER A 204 34.62 10.09 -4.72
N LYS A 205 33.86 11.06 -4.25
CA LYS A 205 32.59 10.82 -3.56
C LYS A 205 31.65 10.22 -4.58
N GLY A 206 31.73 8.90 -4.80
CA GLY A 206 30.66 8.15 -5.40
C GLY A 206 29.39 8.51 -4.61
N LYS A 207 28.44 9.17 -5.26
CA LYS A 207 27.15 9.52 -4.65
C LYS A 207 26.54 8.21 -4.15
N LYS A 208 26.55 7.96 -2.84
CA LYS A 208 25.79 6.86 -2.23
C LYS A 208 24.31 7.16 -2.47
N ASN A 209 23.66 6.44 -3.37
CA ASN A 209 22.23 6.60 -3.65
C ASN A 209 21.34 5.95 -2.59
N ASN A 210 21.93 5.16 -1.70
CA ASN A 210 21.28 4.54 -0.57
C ASN A 210 20.75 5.60 0.42
N ASN A 211 19.50 5.45 0.83
CA ASN A 211 18.84 6.33 1.79
C ASN A 211 19.00 5.88 3.25
N ILE A 212 19.68 4.76 3.52
CA ILE A 212 19.95 4.31 4.91
C ILE A 212 20.87 5.32 5.59
N ARG A 213 20.39 5.90 6.70
CA ARG A 213 21.08 6.93 7.48
C ARG A 213 21.29 6.55 8.95
N GLY A 214 20.66 5.47 9.40
CA GLY A 214 20.80 4.96 10.76
C GLY A 214 20.48 3.49 10.86
N ILE A 215 20.99 2.85 11.89
CA ILE A 215 20.73 1.46 12.24
C ILE A 215 19.98 1.43 13.58
N PHE A 216 18.96 0.60 13.68
CA PHE A 216 18.27 0.27 14.92
C PHE A 216 18.28 -1.24 15.12
N PHE A 217 18.72 -1.72 16.28
CA PHE A 217 18.73 -3.16 16.56
C PHE A 217 17.46 -3.57 17.29
N ASN A 218 16.81 -4.63 16.82
CA ASN A 218 15.67 -5.22 17.48
C ASN A 218 16.01 -6.59 18.03
N ARG A 219 15.45 -6.96 19.17
CA ARG A 219 15.68 -8.23 19.88
C ARG A 219 17.18 -8.48 20.14
N MET A 220 17.87 -7.45 20.57
CA MET A 220 19.30 -7.50 20.85
C MET A 220 19.57 -7.39 22.35
N SER A 221 20.47 -8.23 22.88
CA SER A 221 20.89 -8.10 24.27
C SER A 221 21.78 -6.87 24.49
N PRO A 222 21.69 -6.19 25.65
CA PRO A 222 22.53 -5.02 25.96
C PRO A 222 24.02 -5.32 25.83
N MET A 223 24.46 -6.51 26.23
CA MET A 223 25.87 -6.92 26.16
C MET A 223 26.38 -6.96 24.71
N ILE A 224 25.60 -7.49 23.78
CA ILE A 224 25.99 -7.54 22.36
C ILE A 224 25.89 -6.16 21.74
N TYR A 225 24.84 -5.38 22.06
CA TYR A 225 24.66 -4.02 21.60
C TYR A 225 25.90 -3.15 21.90
N ASN A 226 26.36 -3.15 23.15
CA ASN A 226 27.50 -2.33 23.57
C ASN A 226 28.82 -2.70 22.85
N ARG A 227 28.93 -3.91 22.33
CA ARG A 227 30.09 -4.35 21.53
C ARG A 227 29.95 -4.04 20.05
N ILE A 228 28.76 -4.21 19.48
CA ILE A 228 28.50 -4.08 18.04
C ILE A 228 28.34 -2.61 17.63
N LYS A 229 27.68 -1.78 18.46
CA LYS A 229 27.46 -0.36 18.15
C LYS A 229 28.72 0.37 17.73
N PRO A 230 29.81 0.43 18.53
CA PRO A 230 31.02 1.17 18.15
C PRO A 230 31.65 0.61 16.87
N MET A 231 31.59 -0.70 16.63
CA MET A 231 32.11 -1.30 15.41
C MET A 231 31.32 -0.86 14.16
N VAL A 232 29.98 -0.78 14.25
CA VAL A 232 29.13 -0.31 13.15
C VAL A 232 29.43 1.15 12.85
N GLU A 233 29.50 1.98 13.88
CA GLU A 233 29.72 3.42 13.73
C GLU A 233 31.13 3.72 13.19
N GLU A 234 32.13 3.00 13.62
CA GLU A 234 33.52 3.14 13.15
C GLU A 234 33.66 2.67 11.69
N LEU A 235 33.17 1.47 11.37
CA LEU A 235 33.38 0.85 10.06
C LEU A 235 32.52 1.50 8.96
N PHE A 236 31.24 1.72 9.25
CA PHE A 236 30.29 2.18 8.23
C PHE A 236 30.01 3.68 8.24
N ARG A 237 30.48 4.41 9.26
CA ARG A 237 30.23 5.85 9.42
C ARG A 237 28.75 6.20 9.42
N ILE A 238 27.94 5.30 10.01
CA ILE A 238 26.48 5.42 10.16
C ILE A 238 26.14 5.32 11.65
N PRO A 239 25.28 6.20 12.21
CA PRO A 239 24.91 6.13 13.62
C PRO A 239 24.02 4.91 13.90
N VAL A 240 24.25 4.28 15.04
CA VAL A 240 23.31 3.31 15.63
C VAL A 240 22.42 4.09 16.60
N ILE A 241 21.15 4.26 16.22
CA ILE A 241 20.22 5.14 16.94
C ILE A 241 19.55 4.47 18.14
N GLY A 242 19.82 3.20 18.42
CA GLY A 242 19.28 2.50 19.57
C GLY A 242 19.02 1.03 19.34
N TYR A 243 18.40 0.41 20.35
CA TYR A 243 17.99 -0.99 20.28
C TYR A 243 16.76 -1.28 21.15
N LEU A 244 16.11 -2.41 20.88
CA LEU A 244 15.13 -3.03 21.78
C LEU A 244 15.62 -4.43 22.17
N PRO A 245 15.52 -4.81 23.45
CA PRO A 245 15.71 -6.20 23.87
C PRO A 245 14.55 -7.08 23.37
N GLU A 246 14.63 -8.37 23.58
CA GLU A 246 13.48 -9.25 23.39
C GLU A 246 12.40 -8.91 24.41
N LEU A 247 11.18 -8.66 23.92
CA LEU A 247 10.05 -8.22 24.75
C LEU A 247 9.01 -9.33 24.84
N ASN A 248 8.81 -9.88 26.04
CA ASN A 248 7.90 -11.01 26.27
C ASN A 248 6.45 -10.58 26.53
N PHE A 249 6.20 -9.29 26.74
CA PHE A 249 4.87 -8.75 27.04
C PHE A 249 4.09 -8.31 25.79
N LEU A 250 4.78 -8.11 24.69
CA LEU A 250 4.16 -7.61 23.47
C LEU A 250 3.70 -8.78 22.60
N HIS A 251 2.42 -9.10 22.69
CA HIS A 251 1.78 -10.14 21.89
C HIS A 251 1.03 -9.58 20.69
N VAL A 252 1.69 -8.74 19.88
CA VAL A 252 1.13 -8.36 18.58
C VAL A 252 1.27 -9.55 17.65
N GLY A 253 0.26 -10.44 17.69
CA GLY A 253 0.21 -11.61 16.81
C GLY A 253 0.25 -11.16 15.35
N SER A 254 1.21 -11.67 14.57
CA SER A 254 1.14 -11.55 13.11
C SER A 254 0.23 -12.66 12.60
N ARG A 255 -0.89 -12.31 11.98
CA ARG A 255 -1.62 -13.22 11.09
C ARG A 255 -0.88 -13.31 9.76
N HIS A 256 -1.26 -14.25 8.90
CA HIS A 256 -0.66 -14.41 7.56
C HIS A 256 -0.71 -13.14 6.70
N LEU A 257 -1.42 -12.10 7.12
CA LEU A 257 -1.68 -10.84 6.44
C LEU A 257 -1.62 -9.61 7.35
N GLY A 258 -0.55 -9.43 8.10
CA GLY A 258 -0.38 -8.24 8.93
C GLY A 258 -0.76 -8.48 10.39
N LEU A 259 -1.05 -7.39 11.11
CA LEU A 259 -1.42 -7.44 12.52
C LEU A 259 -2.83 -7.99 12.71
N VAL A 260 -3.09 -8.55 13.88
CA VAL A 260 -4.44 -8.77 14.41
C VAL A 260 -5.16 -7.41 14.48
N LEU A 261 -6.48 -7.39 14.22
CA LEU A 261 -7.21 -6.13 14.31
C LEU A 261 -7.08 -5.53 15.71
N PRO A 262 -7.00 -4.20 15.84
CA PRO A 262 -6.78 -3.53 17.12
C PRO A 262 -7.76 -3.93 18.22
N ASP A 263 -9.00 -4.17 17.82
CA ASP A 263 -10.11 -4.49 18.72
C ASP A 263 -10.05 -5.96 19.24
N GLU A 264 -9.15 -6.77 18.68
CA GLU A 264 -8.94 -8.18 19.07
C GLU A 264 -7.78 -8.36 20.09
N ILE A 265 -7.10 -7.28 20.50
CA ILE A 265 -5.94 -7.34 21.39
C ILE A 265 -6.25 -6.63 22.70
N ASP A 266 -6.50 -7.40 23.74
CA ASP A 266 -6.69 -6.85 25.08
C ASP A 266 -5.44 -6.12 25.57
N GLY A 267 -5.62 -4.93 26.15
CA GLY A 267 -4.52 -4.16 26.74
C GLY A 267 -3.47 -3.65 25.75
N ILE A 268 -3.79 -3.56 24.45
CA ILE A 268 -2.80 -3.14 23.42
C ILE A 268 -2.22 -1.76 23.70
N ARG A 269 -3.01 -0.83 24.24
CA ARG A 269 -2.53 0.52 24.57
C ARG A 269 -1.50 0.51 25.67
N GLU A 270 -1.72 -0.27 26.72
CA GLU A 270 -0.78 -0.46 27.84
C GLU A 270 0.50 -1.13 27.35
N GLN A 271 0.40 -2.11 26.46
CA GLN A 271 1.57 -2.75 25.86
C GLN A 271 2.40 -1.75 25.01
N LEU A 272 1.75 -0.86 24.28
CA LEU A 272 2.42 0.17 23.50
C LEU A 272 3.08 1.26 24.37
N GLU A 273 2.47 1.62 25.50
CA GLU A 273 3.09 2.51 26.47
C GLU A 273 4.35 1.86 27.09
N GLN A 274 4.30 0.58 27.46
CA GLN A 274 5.47 -0.16 27.93
C GLN A 274 6.56 -0.27 26.84
N LEU A 275 6.16 -0.48 25.60
CA LEU A 275 7.09 -0.48 24.46
C LEU A 275 7.78 0.88 24.31
N ALA A 276 7.01 1.98 24.43
CA ALA A 276 7.55 3.33 24.37
C ALA A 276 8.52 3.61 25.53
N ASP A 277 8.25 3.12 26.73
CA ASP A 277 9.18 3.21 27.87
C ASP A 277 10.51 2.51 27.53
N ARG A 278 10.45 1.27 27.06
CA ARG A 278 11.66 0.53 26.67
C ARG A 278 12.41 1.17 25.52
N MET A 279 11.69 1.80 24.61
CA MET A 279 12.31 2.53 23.51
C MET A 279 12.98 3.82 24.01
N ASP A 280 12.34 4.60 24.88
CA ASP A 280 12.90 5.85 25.44
C ASP A 280 14.19 5.61 26.24
N GLU A 281 14.28 4.48 26.95
CA GLU A 281 15.48 4.06 27.68
C GLU A 281 16.68 3.80 26.76
N ASN A 282 16.45 3.39 25.49
CA ASN A 282 17.49 2.85 24.62
C ASN A 282 17.62 3.57 23.28
N LEU A 283 16.82 4.62 23.03
CA LEU A 283 16.83 5.41 21.80
C LEU A 283 17.71 6.66 21.95
N GLU A 284 18.59 6.88 21.00
CA GLU A 284 19.39 8.09 20.93
C GLU A 284 18.65 9.17 20.13
N TRP A 285 18.04 10.11 20.82
CA TRP A 285 17.18 11.14 20.25
C TRP A 285 17.89 12.08 19.29
N GLU A 286 19.09 12.57 19.66
CA GLU A 286 19.81 13.54 18.85
C GLU A 286 20.17 12.99 17.45
N PRO A 287 20.74 11.79 17.32
CA PRO A 287 20.95 11.17 16.01
C PRO A 287 19.67 10.95 15.22
N LEU A 288 18.58 10.49 15.86
CA LEU A 288 17.28 10.31 15.22
C LEU A 288 16.75 11.62 14.63
N LEU A 289 16.72 12.68 15.43
CA LEU A 289 16.21 13.99 15.00
C LEU A 289 17.08 14.60 13.88
N LYS A 290 18.40 14.41 13.95
CA LYS A 290 19.31 14.83 12.90
C LYS A 290 19.04 14.10 11.58
N ILE A 291 18.84 12.79 11.64
CA ILE A 291 18.45 11.99 10.46
C ILE A 291 17.10 12.48 9.91
N ALA A 292 16.10 12.64 10.78
CA ALA A 292 14.77 13.06 10.37
C ALA A 292 14.75 14.45 9.70
N ALA A 293 15.63 15.34 10.09
CA ALA A 293 15.76 16.67 9.50
C ALA A 293 16.35 16.65 8.06
N GLU A 294 16.96 15.55 7.62
CA GLU A 294 17.43 15.38 6.23
C GLU A 294 16.29 15.17 5.23
N ALA A 295 15.07 14.88 5.69
CA ALA A 295 13.93 14.63 4.84
C ALA A 295 13.57 15.86 4.00
N GLY A 296 13.33 15.64 2.70
CA GLY A 296 12.95 16.72 1.75
C GLY A 296 14.09 17.66 1.33
N GLY A 297 15.31 17.47 1.85
CA GLY A 297 16.47 18.37 1.57
C GLY A 297 17.22 18.09 0.26
N ARG A 298 16.76 17.15 -0.56
CA ARG A 298 17.45 16.80 -1.82
C ARG A 298 16.47 16.82 -2.97
N ASP A 299 16.50 17.90 -3.75
CA ASP A 299 16.05 17.88 -5.15
C ASP A 299 16.97 16.91 -5.93
N ARG A 300 16.73 15.63 -5.79
CA ARG A 300 17.34 14.63 -6.65
C ARG A 300 16.41 14.44 -7.84
N GLU A 301 16.85 14.88 -9.00
CA GLU A 301 16.43 14.29 -10.26
C GLU A 301 16.87 12.82 -10.24
N VAL A 302 16.04 11.94 -9.70
CA VAL A 302 16.14 10.51 -9.99
C VAL A 302 15.64 10.39 -11.43
N PRO A 303 16.45 9.89 -12.38
CA PRO A 303 15.95 9.64 -13.72
C PRO A 303 14.79 8.64 -13.59
N VAL A 304 13.58 9.14 -13.76
CA VAL A 304 12.43 8.27 -14.00
C VAL A 304 12.71 7.65 -15.37
N ARG A 305 13.12 6.40 -15.41
CA ARG A 305 13.16 5.66 -16.67
C ARG A 305 11.72 5.58 -17.15
N GLU A 306 11.38 6.44 -18.10
CA GLU A 306 10.22 6.24 -18.93
C GLU A 306 10.41 4.89 -19.63
N GLU A 307 9.57 3.93 -19.32
CA GLU A 307 9.53 2.66 -20.07
C GLU A 307 9.10 2.98 -21.49
N ALA A 308 10.06 3.02 -22.40
CA ALA A 308 9.81 3.00 -23.83
C ALA A 308 9.33 1.58 -24.20
N GLY A 309 8.04 1.43 -24.51
CA GLY A 309 7.60 0.24 -25.21
C GLY A 309 6.25 -0.34 -24.80
N ALA A 310 5.16 0.36 -25.10
CA ALA A 310 3.90 -0.21 -25.60
C ALA A 310 3.03 0.96 -26.03
N GLY A 311 2.59 0.96 -27.28
CA GLY A 311 1.93 1.98 -28.03
C GLY A 311 1.09 3.00 -27.25
N GLN A 312 1.65 4.15 -27.00
CA GLN A 312 0.93 5.29 -26.45
C GLN A 312 0.17 6.01 -27.57
N GLN A 313 -1.15 5.93 -27.53
CA GLN A 313 -1.93 7.09 -27.90
C GLN A 313 -1.96 8.02 -26.68
N THR A 314 -1.04 8.96 -26.67
CA THR A 314 -0.96 10.02 -25.66
C THR A 314 -2.11 11.00 -25.85
N GLY A 315 -3.20 10.81 -25.14
CA GLY A 315 -4.06 11.92 -24.75
C GLY A 315 -3.26 12.77 -23.75
N ASN A 316 -2.93 14.00 -24.14
CA ASN A 316 -2.20 15.00 -23.37
C ASN A 316 -2.69 15.07 -21.90
N VAL A 317 -1.91 14.54 -20.97
CA VAL A 317 -2.04 14.86 -19.53
C VAL A 317 -0.97 15.90 -19.19
N ALA A 318 -1.06 17.05 -19.84
CA ALA A 318 -0.30 18.24 -19.47
C ALA A 318 -1.08 18.98 -18.38
N GLY A 319 -0.51 19.03 -17.17
CA GLY A 319 -0.75 20.10 -16.22
C GLY A 319 -2.03 20.01 -15.41
N ILE A 320 -2.06 19.15 -14.37
CA ILE A 320 -2.91 19.46 -13.22
C ILE A 320 -2.17 20.49 -12.37
N LYS A 321 -2.52 21.78 -12.58
CA LYS A 321 -2.10 22.86 -11.70
C LYS A 321 -2.64 22.60 -10.29
N PRO A 322 -1.89 22.90 -9.21
CA PRO A 322 -2.43 22.84 -7.84
C PRO A 322 -3.62 23.81 -7.75
N GLY A 323 -4.81 23.25 -7.57
CA GLY A 323 -6.04 24.03 -7.50
C GLY A 323 -7.15 23.62 -8.47
N ASN A 324 -6.92 22.75 -9.42
CA ASN A 324 -8.02 22.24 -10.24
C ASN A 324 -8.76 21.12 -9.48
N LYS A 325 -9.91 21.47 -8.93
CA LYS A 325 -10.99 20.54 -8.60
C LYS A 325 -11.23 19.66 -9.83
N LEU A 326 -11.33 18.35 -9.65
CA LEU A 326 -11.65 17.37 -10.70
C LEU A 326 -12.72 17.97 -11.64
N GLY A 327 -12.30 18.32 -12.84
CA GLY A 327 -13.02 18.80 -14.02
C GLY A 327 -14.52 19.06 -13.89
N ASN A 328 -14.93 19.93 -12.99
CA ASN A 328 -16.20 20.60 -13.05
C ASN A 328 -15.97 21.94 -13.72
N GLU A 329 -16.76 22.27 -14.71
CA GLU A 329 -16.96 23.66 -15.10
C GLU A 329 -17.20 24.49 -13.81
N PRO A 330 -16.71 25.71 -13.70
CA PRO A 330 -16.88 26.51 -12.50
C PRO A 330 -18.38 26.77 -12.28
N GLY A 331 -19.01 26.00 -11.38
CA GLY A 331 -20.43 26.19 -11.04
C GLY A 331 -21.16 25.06 -10.31
N ASN A 332 -20.82 23.79 -10.49
CA ASN A 332 -21.64 22.73 -9.91
C ASN A 332 -20.79 21.74 -9.09
N ILE A 333 -20.66 22.00 -7.79
CA ILE A 333 -20.15 20.99 -6.85
C ILE A 333 -21.27 19.96 -6.70
N LEU A 334 -21.03 18.73 -7.16
CA LEU A 334 -21.91 17.59 -6.90
C LEU A 334 -21.99 17.38 -5.39
N HIS A 335 -23.19 17.29 -4.83
CA HIS A 335 -23.38 16.92 -3.43
C HIS A 335 -24.20 15.64 -3.39
N PHE A 336 -23.64 14.60 -2.76
CA PHE A 336 -24.31 13.33 -2.55
C PHE A 336 -23.84 12.68 -1.25
N ARG A 337 -24.71 11.85 -0.66
CA ARG A 337 -24.43 11.12 0.58
C ARG A 337 -23.96 9.72 0.26
N LEU A 338 -22.72 9.40 0.59
CA LEU A 338 -22.09 8.13 0.29
C LEU A 338 -21.95 7.30 1.56
N GLY A 339 -22.67 6.18 1.63
CA GLY A 339 -22.57 5.21 2.72
C GLY A 339 -21.27 4.41 2.61
N ILE A 340 -20.51 4.36 3.70
CA ILE A 340 -19.27 3.58 3.82
C ILE A 340 -19.46 2.55 4.92
N ALA A 341 -19.52 1.26 4.57
CA ALA A 341 -19.59 0.18 5.56
C ALA A 341 -18.28 0.14 6.36
N ARG A 342 -18.34 0.38 7.66
CA ARG A 342 -17.14 0.44 8.50
C ARG A 342 -17.39 -0.11 9.89
N ASP A 343 -16.91 -1.34 10.11
CA ASP A 343 -16.94 -2.06 11.38
C ASP A 343 -15.77 -3.06 11.42
N GLU A 344 -15.84 -4.05 12.30
CA GLU A 344 -14.81 -5.07 12.49
C GLU A 344 -14.72 -6.03 11.29
N ALA A 345 -15.84 -6.28 10.60
CA ALA A 345 -15.89 -7.13 9.43
C ALA A 345 -15.50 -6.42 8.14
N PHE A 346 -15.66 -5.08 8.07
CA PHE A 346 -15.46 -4.27 6.85
C PHE A 346 -14.62 -3.04 7.16
N CYS A 347 -13.31 -3.14 7.08
CA CYS A 347 -12.41 -2.07 7.50
C CYS A 347 -11.26 -1.75 6.53
N PHE A 348 -11.16 -2.43 5.39
CA PHE A 348 -10.07 -2.24 4.44
C PHE A 348 -10.42 -1.17 3.41
N TYR A 349 -9.88 0.02 3.60
CA TYR A 349 -10.06 1.17 2.72
C TYR A 349 -8.73 1.89 2.50
N TYR A 350 -8.45 2.27 1.25
CA TYR A 350 -7.45 3.29 0.97
C TYR A 350 -8.02 4.66 1.33
N GLU A 351 -7.34 5.40 2.19
CA GLU A 351 -7.75 6.77 2.51
C GLU A 351 -7.81 7.68 1.29
N ASP A 352 -6.94 7.44 0.31
CA ASP A 352 -6.93 8.18 -0.94
C ASP A 352 -8.20 7.93 -1.77
N ASN A 353 -8.80 6.73 -1.69
CA ASN A 353 -10.09 6.45 -2.30
C ASN A 353 -11.21 7.27 -1.68
N LEU A 354 -11.25 7.32 -0.35
CA LEU A 354 -12.26 8.10 0.39
C LEU A 354 -12.09 9.59 0.10
N ARG A 355 -10.86 10.11 0.13
CA ARG A 355 -10.55 11.50 -0.24
C ARG A 355 -10.93 11.82 -1.69
N ALA A 356 -10.73 10.88 -2.62
CA ALA A 356 -11.13 11.08 -4.02
C ALA A 356 -12.65 11.22 -4.15
N MET A 357 -13.44 10.46 -3.37
CA MET A 357 -14.90 10.59 -3.33
C MET A 357 -15.33 11.91 -2.68
N GLU A 358 -14.70 12.35 -1.59
CA GLU A 358 -14.97 13.66 -0.98
C GLU A 358 -14.65 14.82 -1.95
N GLN A 359 -13.52 14.73 -2.67
CA GLN A 359 -13.16 15.71 -3.70
C GLN A 359 -14.16 15.75 -4.86
N ALA A 360 -14.82 14.61 -5.15
CA ALA A 360 -15.90 14.53 -6.11
C ALA A 360 -17.26 15.04 -5.57
N GLY A 361 -17.32 15.45 -4.28
CA GLY A 361 -18.49 16.03 -3.65
C GLY A 361 -19.27 15.10 -2.72
N ALA A 362 -18.72 13.93 -2.40
CA ALA A 362 -19.33 13.01 -1.45
C ALA A 362 -19.29 13.55 -0.01
N ARG A 363 -20.42 13.46 0.68
CA ARG A 363 -20.48 13.46 2.13
C ARG A 363 -20.46 12.02 2.63
N LEU A 364 -19.36 11.59 3.24
CA LEU A 364 -19.22 10.24 3.75
C LEU A 364 -20.10 10.03 4.98
N VAL A 365 -20.87 8.94 4.97
CA VAL A 365 -21.75 8.49 6.06
C VAL A 365 -21.30 7.07 6.44
N TYR A 366 -20.59 6.97 7.55
CA TYR A 366 -20.12 5.67 8.04
C TYR A 366 -21.27 4.92 8.73
N PHE A 367 -21.36 3.62 8.45
CA PHE A 367 -22.35 2.74 9.06
C PHE A 367 -21.78 1.33 9.26
N SER A 368 -22.41 0.54 10.12
CA SER A 368 -22.01 -0.83 10.43
C SER A 368 -23.01 -1.83 9.88
N LEU A 369 -22.52 -2.81 9.12
CA LEU A 369 -23.29 -3.97 8.68
C LEU A 369 -23.56 -4.97 9.83
N LEU A 370 -22.72 -4.94 10.88
CA LEU A 370 -22.84 -5.79 12.06
C LEU A 370 -23.82 -5.22 13.10
N HIS A 371 -23.76 -3.92 13.38
CA HIS A 371 -24.36 -3.31 14.57
C HIS A 371 -25.60 -2.46 14.31
N GLN A 372 -25.83 -2.02 13.07
CA GLN A 372 -27.02 -1.25 12.72
C GLN A 372 -28.08 -2.15 12.07
N GLU A 373 -29.34 -1.88 12.32
CA GLU A 373 -30.44 -2.69 11.81
C GLU A 373 -30.75 -2.46 10.33
N LYS A 374 -30.46 -1.26 9.80
CA LYS A 374 -30.70 -0.88 8.40
C LYS A 374 -29.69 0.16 7.92
N LEU A 375 -29.64 0.37 6.61
CA LEU A 375 -28.88 1.46 6.02
C LEU A 375 -29.36 2.82 6.56
N PRO A 376 -28.45 3.80 6.77
CA PRO A 376 -28.82 5.18 7.06
C PRO A 376 -29.75 5.75 5.98
N ASP A 377 -30.74 6.53 6.38
CA ASP A 377 -31.69 7.14 5.45
C ASP A 377 -31.01 8.19 4.54
N GLY A 378 -31.50 8.34 3.32
CA GLY A 378 -31.06 9.35 2.36
C GLY A 378 -29.63 9.14 1.83
N LEU A 379 -29.19 7.90 1.68
CA LEU A 379 -27.96 7.56 0.96
C LEU A 379 -28.19 7.55 -0.55
N ASP A 380 -27.21 8.07 -1.29
CA ASP A 380 -27.21 8.15 -2.75
C ASP A 380 -26.32 7.06 -3.40
N GLY A 381 -25.46 6.43 -2.62
CA GLY A 381 -24.59 5.34 -3.04
C GLY A 381 -23.93 4.63 -1.88
N LEU A 382 -23.30 3.48 -2.13
CA LEU A 382 -22.61 2.67 -1.14
C LEU A 382 -21.21 2.28 -1.60
N ILE A 383 -20.27 2.23 -0.66
CA ILE A 383 -19.02 1.49 -0.79
C ILE A 383 -18.93 0.47 0.35
N LEU A 384 -18.82 -0.80 -0.04
CA LEU A 384 -18.63 -1.93 0.86
C LEU A 384 -17.18 -2.41 0.67
N GLY A 385 -16.30 -2.02 1.59
CA GLY A 385 -14.89 -2.34 1.50
C GLY A 385 -14.57 -3.79 1.86
N GLY A 386 -13.29 -4.11 1.78
CA GLY A 386 -12.80 -5.41 2.23
C GLY A 386 -12.75 -5.53 3.75
N GLY A 387 -12.38 -6.71 4.20
CA GLY A 387 -12.29 -7.08 5.62
C GLY A 387 -12.35 -8.59 5.78
N TYR A 388 -12.88 -9.03 6.92
CA TYR A 388 -12.99 -10.44 7.29
C TYR A 388 -14.43 -10.84 7.63
N PRO A 389 -15.39 -10.74 6.69
CA PRO A 389 -16.79 -11.10 6.96
C PRO A 389 -16.96 -12.56 7.37
N GLU A 390 -16.06 -13.45 6.95
CA GLU A 390 -16.05 -14.86 7.30
C GLU A 390 -15.86 -15.11 8.81
N ASN A 391 -15.20 -14.19 9.52
CA ASN A 391 -15.06 -14.26 10.99
C ASN A 391 -16.33 -13.84 11.73
N HIS A 392 -17.26 -13.19 11.02
CA HIS A 392 -18.49 -12.60 11.57
C HIS A 392 -19.76 -13.15 10.89
N GLY A 393 -19.66 -14.32 10.25
CA GLY A 393 -20.74 -14.91 9.44
C GLY A 393 -22.06 -15.03 10.18
N GLU A 394 -22.04 -15.53 11.42
CA GLU A 394 -23.23 -15.67 12.26
C GLU A 394 -23.92 -14.32 12.52
N ALA A 395 -23.16 -13.31 12.95
CA ALA A 395 -23.69 -11.98 13.25
C ALA A 395 -24.26 -11.28 12.02
N LEU A 396 -23.56 -11.38 10.87
CA LEU A 396 -24.03 -10.85 9.58
C LEU A 396 -25.31 -11.56 9.13
N ALA A 397 -25.39 -12.87 9.31
CA ALA A 397 -26.57 -13.65 8.96
C ALA A 397 -27.77 -13.32 9.87
N ALA A 398 -27.54 -13.13 11.16
CA ALA A 398 -28.57 -12.75 12.12
C ALA A 398 -29.17 -11.35 11.84
N ASN A 399 -28.36 -10.42 11.29
CA ASN A 399 -28.82 -9.06 10.93
C ASN A 399 -29.59 -9.05 9.61
N ARG A 400 -30.74 -9.73 9.58
CA ARG A 400 -31.56 -9.85 8.38
C ARG A 400 -32.06 -8.52 7.85
N THR A 401 -32.47 -7.61 8.73
CA THR A 401 -33.02 -6.31 8.36
C THR A 401 -31.99 -5.46 7.60
N MET A 402 -30.72 -5.50 7.99
CA MET A 402 -29.64 -4.84 7.27
C MET A 402 -29.41 -5.50 5.90
N ARG A 403 -29.37 -6.83 5.82
CA ARG A 403 -29.20 -7.55 4.54
C ARG A 403 -30.33 -7.21 3.56
N ASP A 404 -31.57 -7.24 4.03
CA ASP A 404 -32.76 -6.90 3.24
C ASP A 404 -32.71 -5.42 2.77
N SER A 405 -32.22 -4.50 3.63
CA SER A 405 -32.02 -3.08 3.32
C SER A 405 -30.98 -2.87 2.20
N VAL A 406 -29.85 -3.59 2.25
CA VAL A 406 -28.80 -3.52 1.20
C VAL A 406 -29.32 -4.13 -0.12
N ALA A 407 -30.04 -5.26 -0.05
CA ALA A 407 -30.64 -5.88 -1.23
C ALA A 407 -31.69 -4.96 -1.88
N ALA A 408 -32.53 -4.31 -1.09
CA ALA A 408 -33.52 -3.33 -1.58
C ALA A 408 -32.84 -2.11 -2.24
N ALA A 409 -31.78 -1.57 -1.66
CA ALA A 409 -31.00 -0.49 -2.24
C ALA A 409 -30.41 -0.87 -3.60
N ALA A 410 -29.80 -2.06 -3.72
CA ALA A 410 -29.32 -2.59 -4.99
C ALA A 410 -30.44 -2.78 -6.01
N ALA A 411 -31.60 -3.30 -5.58
CA ALA A 411 -32.77 -3.53 -6.44
C ALA A 411 -33.34 -2.21 -7.00
N THR A 412 -33.31 -1.10 -6.24
CA THR A 412 -33.73 0.22 -6.70
C THR A 412 -32.73 0.88 -7.65
N GLY A 413 -31.56 0.29 -7.85
CA GLY A 413 -30.49 0.81 -8.72
C GLY A 413 -29.59 1.82 -8.05
N MET A 414 -29.46 1.78 -6.72
CA MET A 414 -28.45 2.56 -6.00
C MET A 414 -27.04 2.16 -6.48
N PRO A 415 -26.15 3.12 -6.78
CA PRO A 415 -24.77 2.86 -7.10
C PRO A 415 -24.03 2.18 -5.94
N ILE A 416 -23.42 1.01 -6.20
CA ILE A 416 -22.69 0.26 -5.19
C ILE A 416 -21.34 -0.21 -5.76
N LEU A 417 -20.26 0.11 -5.05
CA LEU A 417 -18.94 -0.50 -5.23
C LEU A 417 -18.67 -1.44 -4.05
N ALA A 418 -18.31 -2.70 -4.34
CA ALA A 418 -18.02 -3.67 -3.29
C ALA A 418 -16.73 -4.45 -3.60
N GLU A 419 -15.84 -4.50 -2.63
CA GLU A 419 -14.50 -5.05 -2.78
C GLU A 419 -14.27 -6.17 -1.76
N CYS A 420 -13.71 -7.31 -2.20
CA CYS A 420 -13.28 -8.44 -1.38
C CYS A 420 -14.34 -8.88 -0.35
N GLY A 421 -14.22 -8.54 0.93
CA GLY A 421 -15.21 -8.84 1.95
C GLY A 421 -16.59 -8.26 1.63
N GLY A 422 -16.66 -7.04 1.12
CA GLY A 422 -17.91 -6.41 0.67
C GLY A 422 -18.55 -7.16 -0.50
N TYR A 423 -17.75 -7.70 -1.41
CA TYR A 423 -18.24 -8.57 -2.48
C TYR A 423 -18.83 -9.88 -1.93
N LEU A 424 -18.11 -10.55 -1.00
CA LEU A 424 -18.60 -11.77 -0.33
C LEU A 424 -19.93 -11.52 0.39
N TYR A 425 -20.11 -10.36 1.02
CA TYR A 425 -21.37 -9.98 1.66
C TYR A 425 -22.55 -9.81 0.68
N LEU A 426 -22.28 -9.44 -0.57
CA LEU A 426 -23.32 -9.30 -1.59
C LEU A 426 -23.76 -10.63 -2.23
N LEU A 427 -23.06 -11.75 -1.99
CA LEU A 427 -23.42 -13.07 -2.48
C LEU A 427 -24.70 -13.62 -1.82
N ASP A 428 -25.21 -14.76 -2.30
CA ASP A 428 -26.33 -15.47 -1.66
C ASP A 428 -25.93 -16.02 -0.28
N SER A 429 -24.66 -16.50 -0.14
CA SER A 429 -24.16 -17.08 1.10
C SER A 429 -22.62 -17.04 1.19
N LEU A 430 -22.11 -17.22 2.38
CA LEU A 430 -20.67 -17.24 2.70
C LEU A 430 -20.36 -18.36 3.69
N GLU A 431 -19.36 -19.18 3.39
CA GLU A 431 -18.75 -20.10 4.36
C GLU A 431 -17.94 -19.29 5.37
N GLY A 432 -18.30 -19.39 6.64
CA GLY A 432 -17.57 -18.75 7.73
C GLY A 432 -16.24 -19.43 8.03
N ALA A 433 -15.43 -18.81 8.89
CA ALA A 433 -14.15 -19.37 9.34
C ALA A 433 -14.32 -20.69 10.12
N ASP A 434 -15.49 -20.94 10.68
CA ASP A 434 -15.95 -22.15 11.37
C ASP A 434 -16.43 -23.27 10.42
N GLY A 435 -16.49 -23.01 9.10
CA GLY A 435 -17.00 -23.92 8.08
C GLY A 435 -18.53 -23.95 7.96
N THR A 436 -19.25 -23.10 8.70
CA THR A 436 -20.71 -22.97 8.61
C THR A 436 -21.09 -22.06 7.45
N VAL A 437 -22.13 -22.42 6.69
CA VAL A 437 -22.62 -21.58 5.60
C VAL A 437 -23.68 -20.62 6.11
N TYR A 438 -23.43 -19.34 5.94
CA TYR A 438 -24.28 -18.25 6.40
C TYR A 438 -24.96 -17.52 5.23
N PRO A 439 -26.26 -17.20 5.29
CA PRO A 439 -26.93 -16.39 4.29
C PRO A 439 -26.40 -14.94 4.32
N MET A 440 -26.16 -14.36 3.14
CA MET A 440 -25.70 -12.99 2.94
C MET A 440 -26.79 -12.15 2.24
N ALA A 441 -26.43 -11.00 1.66
CA ALA A 441 -27.42 -10.05 1.12
C ALA A 441 -28.14 -10.52 -0.16
N GLY A 442 -27.62 -11.51 -0.89
CA GLY A 442 -28.27 -12.10 -2.06
C GLY A 442 -28.44 -11.14 -3.26
N VAL A 443 -27.61 -10.13 -3.37
CA VAL A 443 -27.59 -9.17 -4.49
C VAL A 443 -26.99 -9.80 -5.74
N LEU A 444 -25.97 -10.61 -5.57
CA LEU A 444 -25.27 -11.36 -6.61
C LEU A 444 -25.39 -12.86 -6.31
N LYS A 445 -25.64 -13.65 -7.36
CA LYS A 445 -25.70 -15.10 -7.23
C LYS A 445 -24.33 -15.69 -6.91
N GLY A 446 -24.32 -16.74 -6.10
CA GLY A 446 -23.13 -17.52 -5.79
C GLY A 446 -22.89 -17.70 -4.30
N HIS A 447 -21.96 -18.58 -4.01
CA HIS A 447 -21.54 -18.96 -2.68
C HIS A 447 -20.04 -18.64 -2.49
N GLY A 448 -19.72 -17.91 -1.43
CA GLY A 448 -18.34 -17.68 -1.02
C GLY A 448 -17.83 -18.84 -0.16
N TYR A 449 -16.69 -19.42 -0.52
CA TYR A 449 -16.13 -20.58 0.17
C TYR A 449 -14.63 -20.40 0.42
N ARG A 450 -14.10 -21.12 1.40
CA ARG A 450 -12.68 -21.09 1.74
C ARG A 450 -11.86 -21.81 0.67
N ALA A 451 -11.04 -21.08 -0.07
CA ALA A 451 -10.11 -21.67 -1.04
C ALA A 451 -8.93 -22.35 -0.32
N GLY A 452 -8.57 -23.56 -0.78
CA GLY A 452 -7.46 -24.32 -0.16
C GLY A 452 -6.07 -23.72 -0.36
N LYS A 453 -5.91 -22.75 -1.27
CA LYS A 453 -4.67 -22.02 -1.57
C LYS A 453 -5.00 -20.59 -1.99
N THR A 454 -4.16 -19.64 -1.58
CA THR A 454 -4.17 -18.28 -2.14
C THR A 454 -3.81 -18.34 -3.62
N GLY A 455 -4.82 -18.20 -4.49
CA GLY A 455 -4.63 -18.29 -5.94
C GLY A 455 -4.18 -16.97 -6.56
N ARG A 456 -4.63 -15.86 -6.01
CA ARG A 456 -4.49 -14.51 -6.56
C ARG A 456 -3.92 -13.60 -5.48
N PHE A 457 -2.76 -13.00 -5.76
CA PHE A 457 -2.04 -12.19 -4.78
C PHE A 457 -1.23 -11.08 -5.43
N GLY A 458 -1.26 -9.88 -4.85
CA GLY A 458 -0.39 -8.74 -5.14
C GLY A 458 -0.99 -7.78 -6.17
N TYR A 459 -0.16 -6.86 -6.65
CA TYR A 459 -0.56 -5.81 -7.59
C TYR A 459 -1.12 -6.34 -8.90
N ILE A 460 -2.13 -5.63 -9.41
CA ILE A 460 -2.82 -5.91 -10.67
C ILE A 460 -3.22 -4.61 -11.36
N THR A 461 -3.33 -4.69 -12.68
CA THR A 461 -4.03 -3.69 -13.50
C THR A 461 -5.28 -4.36 -14.05
N LEU A 462 -6.42 -3.68 -13.99
CA LEU A 462 -7.70 -4.21 -14.43
C LEU A 462 -8.22 -3.38 -15.60
N GLY A 463 -8.69 -4.08 -16.63
CA GLY A 463 -9.39 -3.47 -17.77
C GLY A 463 -10.78 -4.09 -17.94
N PRO A 464 -11.80 -3.30 -18.29
CA PRO A 464 -13.14 -3.80 -18.56
C PRO A 464 -13.20 -4.53 -19.91
N ASN A 465 -13.94 -5.67 -19.96
CA ASN A 465 -14.16 -6.44 -21.19
C ASN A 465 -15.35 -5.90 -22.00
N ARG A 466 -16.10 -4.95 -21.45
CA ARG A 466 -17.25 -4.25 -22.03
C ARG A 466 -17.49 -2.94 -21.30
N CYS A 467 -18.34 -2.06 -21.83
CA CYS A 467 -18.75 -0.87 -21.08
C CYS A 467 -19.46 -1.26 -19.77
N LEU A 468 -19.00 -0.72 -18.66
CA LEU A 468 -19.52 -0.94 -17.30
C LEU A 468 -20.18 0.34 -16.77
N PRO A 469 -20.93 0.27 -15.66
CA PRO A 469 -21.55 1.45 -15.05
C PRO A 469 -20.54 2.61 -14.81
N TYR A 470 -19.32 2.26 -14.36
CA TYR A 470 -18.33 3.25 -13.94
C TYR A 470 -17.01 3.21 -14.75
N LEU A 471 -16.84 2.25 -15.66
CA LEU A 471 -15.65 2.11 -16.51
C LEU A 471 -16.01 1.96 -17.98
N ARG A 472 -15.18 2.51 -18.86
CA ARG A 472 -15.31 2.40 -20.32
C ARG A 472 -14.26 1.43 -20.86
N GLU A 473 -14.55 0.84 -22.02
CA GLU A 473 -13.55 0.03 -22.73
C GLU A 473 -12.30 0.86 -23.00
N GLY A 474 -11.13 0.23 -22.82
CA GLY A 474 -9.83 0.88 -22.96
C GLY A 474 -9.36 1.69 -21.76
N GLU A 475 -10.20 1.87 -20.73
CA GLU A 475 -9.72 2.42 -19.46
C GLU A 475 -9.09 1.32 -18.60
N GLU A 476 -8.10 1.70 -17.81
CA GLU A 476 -7.47 0.81 -16.85
C GLU A 476 -7.57 1.38 -15.44
N ILE A 477 -7.69 0.49 -14.46
CA ILE A 477 -7.61 0.84 -13.05
C ILE A 477 -6.60 -0.08 -12.37
N LYS A 478 -5.77 0.49 -11.50
CA LYS A 478 -4.82 -0.27 -10.68
C LYS A 478 -5.52 -0.79 -9.43
N GLY A 479 -5.06 -1.93 -8.96
CA GLY A 479 -5.58 -2.56 -7.76
C GLY A 479 -4.58 -3.52 -7.15
N HIS A 480 -5.03 -4.10 -6.06
CA HIS A 480 -4.33 -5.15 -5.34
C HIS A 480 -5.32 -6.26 -5.03
N GLU A 481 -4.91 -7.51 -5.15
CA GLU A 481 -5.77 -8.65 -4.83
C GLU A 481 -5.08 -9.55 -3.82
N PHE A 482 -5.81 -9.90 -2.77
CA PHE A 482 -5.36 -10.85 -1.77
C PHE A 482 -6.56 -11.39 -1.00
N HIS A 483 -6.86 -12.69 -1.16
CA HIS A 483 -7.98 -13.33 -0.46
C HIS A 483 -7.72 -14.83 -0.29
N TYR A 484 -8.34 -15.40 0.75
CA TYR A 484 -8.36 -16.83 1.05
C TYR A 484 -9.69 -17.48 0.72
N TRP A 485 -10.72 -16.69 0.47
CA TRP A 485 -12.03 -17.13 0.01
C TRP A 485 -12.13 -16.94 -1.50
N ASP A 486 -12.91 -17.79 -2.15
CA ASP A 486 -13.26 -17.66 -3.56
C ASP A 486 -14.79 -17.78 -3.71
N CYS A 487 -15.33 -17.74 -4.91
CA CYS A 487 -16.76 -17.92 -5.17
C CYS A 487 -16.98 -18.94 -6.26
N ASP A 488 -18.13 -19.62 -6.23
CA ASP A 488 -18.55 -20.63 -7.19
C ASP A 488 -19.29 -20.08 -8.43
N CYS A 489 -19.11 -18.79 -8.73
CA CYS A 489 -19.69 -18.15 -9.90
C CYS A 489 -18.97 -18.56 -11.20
N GLY A 490 -19.72 -18.61 -12.32
CA GLY A 490 -19.17 -18.92 -13.63
C GLY A 490 -18.21 -17.84 -14.15
N GLU A 491 -17.22 -18.22 -14.95
CA GLU A 491 -16.24 -17.28 -15.52
C GLU A 491 -16.88 -16.25 -16.47
N ASP A 492 -17.98 -16.59 -17.14
CA ASP A 492 -18.75 -15.71 -18.03
C ASP A 492 -19.51 -14.59 -17.32
N GLU A 493 -19.67 -14.69 -15.99
CA GLU A 493 -20.26 -13.64 -15.16
C GLU A 493 -19.30 -12.46 -14.91
N PHE A 494 -18.00 -12.66 -15.10
CA PHE A 494 -17.01 -11.62 -14.89
C PHE A 494 -16.95 -10.63 -16.07
N CYS A 495 -16.76 -9.37 -15.74
CA CYS A 495 -16.82 -8.26 -16.69
C CYS A 495 -15.52 -7.50 -16.87
N MET A 496 -14.48 -7.87 -16.14
CA MET A 496 -13.13 -7.29 -16.21
C MET A 496 -12.07 -8.39 -16.26
N THR A 497 -10.90 -8.03 -16.76
CA THR A 497 -9.69 -8.84 -16.72
C THR A 497 -8.65 -8.15 -15.84
N ALA A 498 -8.19 -8.85 -14.81
CA ALA A 498 -7.01 -8.46 -14.02
C ALA A 498 -5.76 -9.05 -14.65
N ALA A 499 -4.68 -8.25 -14.72
CA ALA A 499 -3.38 -8.67 -15.23
C ALA A 499 -2.27 -8.32 -14.25
N LYS A 500 -1.28 -9.20 -14.11
CA LYS A 500 -0.06 -8.92 -13.35
C LYS A 500 0.83 -7.92 -14.08
N PRO A 501 1.47 -6.97 -13.36
CA PRO A 501 2.41 -6.03 -13.96
C PRO A 501 3.60 -6.71 -14.64
N LYS A 502 3.98 -7.90 -14.18
CA LYS A 502 5.06 -8.71 -14.75
C LYS A 502 4.61 -10.18 -14.84
N GLY A 503 5.06 -10.89 -15.89
CA GLY A 503 4.84 -12.32 -16.01
C GLY A 503 3.63 -12.76 -16.83
N GLY A 504 2.85 -11.84 -17.43
CA GLY A 504 1.79 -12.17 -18.41
C GLY A 504 0.59 -12.95 -17.85
N ARG A 505 0.50 -13.18 -16.53
CA ARG A 505 -0.66 -13.87 -15.91
C ARG A 505 -1.84 -12.92 -15.82
N SER A 506 -3.00 -13.36 -16.31
CA SER A 506 -4.28 -12.66 -16.21
C SER A 506 -5.40 -13.61 -15.81
N TRP A 507 -6.52 -13.04 -15.31
CA TRP A 507 -7.71 -13.78 -14.94
C TRP A 507 -8.95 -12.90 -14.97
N PRO A 508 -10.14 -13.48 -15.18
CA PRO A 508 -11.39 -12.75 -15.10
C PRO A 508 -11.70 -12.32 -13.67
N CYS A 509 -12.27 -11.13 -13.52
CA CYS A 509 -12.60 -10.55 -12.22
C CYS A 509 -13.74 -9.54 -12.35
N MET A 510 -14.24 -9.06 -11.22
CA MET A 510 -15.34 -8.12 -11.06
C MET A 510 -16.64 -8.57 -11.76
N ARG A 511 -17.75 -8.34 -11.12
CA ARG A 511 -19.10 -8.64 -11.59
C ARG A 511 -19.95 -7.38 -11.54
N THR A 512 -21.01 -7.34 -12.32
CA THR A 512 -21.98 -6.23 -12.31
C THR A 512 -23.41 -6.74 -12.30
N ALA A 513 -24.26 -6.04 -11.55
CA ALA A 513 -25.71 -6.21 -11.59
C ALA A 513 -26.37 -4.82 -11.45
N LYS A 514 -27.03 -4.33 -12.50
CA LYS A 514 -27.53 -2.94 -12.56
C LYS A 514 -26.40 -1.94 -12.30
N GLN A 515 -26.50 -1.16 -11.19
CA GLN A 515 -25.51 -0.18 -10.75
C GLN A 515 -24.57 -0.73 -9.65
N VAL A 516 -24.54 -2.06 -9.48
CA VAL A 516 -23.56 -2.72 -8.59
C VAL A 516 -22.35 -3.12 -9.40
N MET A 517 -21.15 -2.81 -8.91
CA MET A 517 -19.87 -3.34 -9.39
C MET A 517 -19.11 -3.92 -8.21
N ALA A 518 -18.79 -5.22 -8.25
CA ALA A 518 -18.26 -5.95 -7.11
C ALA A 518 -17.26 -7.04 -7.53
N GLY A 519 -16.27 -7.34 -6.69
CA GLY A 519 -15.28 -8.40 -6.91
C GLY A 519 -14.21 -8.46 -5.83
N PHE A 520 -13.28 -9.41 -5.97
CA PHE A 520 -12.18 -9.56 -5.00
C PHE A 520 -11.12 -8.45 -5.05
N PRO A 521 -10.79 -7.85 -6.22
CA PRO A 521 -9.80 -6.78 -6.27
C PRO A 521 -10.16 -5.59 -5.37
N HIS A 522 -9.16 -5.07 -4.67
CA HIS A 522 -9.19 -3.77 -4.01
C HIS A 522 -8.68 -2.73 -5.00
N LEU A 523 -9.54 -1.84 -5.44
CA LEU A 523 -9.25 -0.85 -6.48
C LEU A 523 -8.62 0.41 -5.89
N TYR A 524 -7.64 0.98 -6.60
CA TYR A 524 -7.10 2.30 -6.27
C TYR A 524 -7.76 3.37 -7.15
N TYR A 525 -8.82 4.01 -6.66
CA TYR A 525 -9.68 4.91 -7.43
C TYR A 525 -8.95 6.09 -8.07
N PRO A 526 -7.95 6.72 -7.43
CA PRO A 526 -7.20 7.82 -8.06
C PRO A 526 -6.44 7.41 -9.32
N SER A 527 -6.16 6.12 -9.54
CA SER A 527 -5.54 5.63 -10.78
C SER A 527 -6.48 5.70 -12.00
N CYS A 528 -7.80 5.81 -11.76
CA CYS A 528 -8.82 5.96 -12.79
C CYS A 528 -9.84 7.05 -12.41
N PRO A 529 -9.51 8.35 -12.57
CA PRO A 529 -10.43 9.46 -12.23
C PRO A 529 -11.79 9.40 -12.95
N GLY A 530 -11.84 8.70 -14.08
CA GLY A 530 -13.08 8.45 -14.83
C GLY A 530 -14.09 7.64 -14.05
N LEU A 531 -13.63 6.62 -13.31
CA LEU A 531 -14.47 5.82 -12.42
C LEU A 531 -15.11 6.70 -11.34
N VAL A 532 -14.29 7.51 -10.65
CA VAL A 532 -14.77 8.38 -9.56
C VAL A 532 -15.85 9.33 -10.04
N ARG A 533 -15.61 10.02 -11.18
CA ARG A 533 -16.59 10.97 -11.75
C ARG A 533 -17.91 10.29 -12.13
N ARG A 534 -17.86 9.12 -12.77
CA ARG A 534 -19.08 8.42 -13.19
C ARG A 534 -19.84 7.85 -12.02
N PHE A 535 -19.16 7.28 -11.04
CA PHE A 535 -19.79 6.81 -9.80
C PHE A 535 -20.48 7.96 -9.06
N ALA A 536 -19.78 9.08 -8.85
CA ALA A 536 -20.36 10.28 -8.23
C ALA A 536 -21.57 10.80 -9.01
N GLY A 537 -21.48 10.88 -10.34
CA GLY A 537 -22.58 11.30 -11.20
C GLY A 537 -23.81 10.40 -11.05
N GLN A 538 -23.62 9.07 -11.02
CA GLN A 538 -24.73 8.12 -10.81
C GLN A 538 -25.34 8.23 -9.39
N CYS A 539 -24.54 8.52 -8.36
CA CYS A 539 -25.06 8.79 -7.02
C CYS A 539 -25.97 10.01 -7.02
N VAL A 540 -25.54 11.12 -7.62
CA VAL A 540 -26.36 12.34 -7.73
C VAL A 540 -27.66 12.07 -8.51
N GLU A 541 -27.58 11.36 -9.63
CA GLU A 541 -28.79 11.00 -10.42
C GLU A 541 -29.74 10.11 -9.63
N TYR A 542 -29.20 9.19 -8.81
CA TYR A 542 -30.01 8.33 -7.96
C TYR A 542 -30.75 9.15 -6.89
N GLY A 543 -30.07 10.02 -6.15
CA GLY A 543 -30.67 10.90 -5.15
C GLY A 543 -31.79 11.75 -5.73
N GLN A 544 -31.52 12.46 -6.84
CA GLN A 544 -32.52 13.30 -7.51
C GLN A 544 -33.80 12.53 -7.94
N ARG A 545 -33.66 11.26 -8.34
CA ARG A 545 -34.81 10.40 -8.71
C ARG A 545 -35.63 10.01 -7.48
N HIS A 546 -35.00 9.83 -6.32
CA HIS A 546 -35.67 9.39 -5.10
C HIS A 546 -36.30 10.55 -4.34
N ASP A 547 -35.66 11.73 -4.27
CA ASP A 547 -36.25 12.94 -3.71
C ASP A 547 -37.53 13.33 -4.45
N ARG A 548 -37.53 13.31 -5.78
CA ARG A 548 -38.74 13.60 -6.59
C ARG A 548 -39.88 12.60 -6.37
N LYS A 549 -39.58 11.36 -5.98
CA LYS A 549 -40.62 10.38 -5.64
C LYS A 549 -41.23 10.65 -4.28
N HIS A 550 -40.39 11.05 -3.30
CA HIS A 550 -40.84 11.40 -1.96
C HIS A 550 -41.77 12.62 -2.00
N ASP A 551 -41.36 13.69 -2.69
CA ASP A 551 -42.18 14.91 -2.89
C ASP A 551 -43.52 14.61 -3.60
N ARG A 552 -43.56 13.66 -4.54
CA ARG A 552 -44.81 13.25 -5.20
C ARG A 552 -45.72 12.46 -4.27
N GLN A 553 -45.19 11.57 -3.44
CA GLN A 553 -45.98 10.79 -2.49
C GLN A 553 -46.55 11.66 -1.39
N GLU A 554 -45.79 12.65 -0.89
CA GLU A 554 -46.32 13.63 0.08
C GLU A 554 -47.43 14.52 -0.52
N ARG A 555 -47.30 14.95 -1.77
CA ARG A 555 -48.34 15.72 -2.46
C ARG A 555 -49.60 14.88 -2.70
N ASN A 556 -49.47 13.63 -3.17
CA ASN A 556 -50.62 12.78 -3.37
C ASN A 556 -51.25 12.30 -2.04
N GLY A 557 -50.51 12.19 -0.94
CA GLY A 557 -51.03 11.93 0.39
C GLY A 557 -51.83 13.12 0.95
N GLN A 558 -51.39 14.36 0.68
CA GLN A 558 -52.12 15.58 1.08
C GLN A 558 -53.36 15.83 0.25
N GLU A 559 -53.41 15.40 -1.02
CA GLU A 559 -54.63 15.47 -1.85
C GLU A 559 -55.69 14.45 -1.42
N HIS A 560 -55.33 13.28 -0.85
CA HIS A 560 -56.31 12.29 -0.37
C HIS A 560 -56.88 12.63 1.02
N ASP A 561 -56.10 13.30 1.89
CA ASP A 561 -56.61 13.75 3.20
C ASP A 561 -57.49 15.01 3.10
N GLY A 562 -57.50 15.71 1.96
CA GLY A 562 -58.31 16.88 1.69
C GLY A 562 -59.73 16.56 1.20
N GLU A 563 -60.01 15.34 0.66
CA GLU A 563 -61.32 14.93 0.13
C GLU A 563 -62.24 14.22 1.15
N GLU A 564 -61.73 13.85 2.35
CA GLU A 564 -62.56 13.24 3.40
C GLU A 564 -63.20 14.21 4.41
N HIS A 565 -63.03 15.53 4.23
CA HIS A 565 -63.63 16.54 5.12
C HIS A 565 -64.73 17.40 4.48
N GLU A 566 -65.23 17.04 3.29
CA GLU A 566 -66.43 17.66 2.71
C GLU A 566 -67.47 16.59 2.32
N LEU A 567 -68.07 15.96 3.32
CA LEU A 567 -69.40 15.28 3.17
C LEU A 567 -70.11 15.28 4.53
#